data_cca54db17cb59e93704fa887c0fe424b
#
_entry.id   cca54db17cb59e93704fa887c0fe424b
#
_cell.length_a   1.000
_cell.length_b   1.000
_cell.length_c   1.000
_cell.angle_alpha   90.00
_cell.angle_beta   90.00
_cell.angle_gamma   90.00
#
_symmetry.space_group_name_H-M   'P 1'
#
loop_
_entity.id
_entity.type
_entity.pdbx_description
1 polymer ?
#
loop_
_entity_poly.entity_id
_entity_poly.type
_entity_poly.pdbx_seq_one_letter_code
_entity_poly.pdbx_strand_id
1 'polypeptide(L)'
;AIVFSDYTDKNIYSFEPFLQNYNLMLKTIELNKKNNIIPINMALGKENKEISIYSNSDTANSGLSVETKQSDINSFENKVKMVTLDSYVKENNIEVGLIKTDLEGFEQPFLRGAIETIKEQKPVLIISIYHNYSDFFEIKPMLENLNLGYKFRIIRNKSPQLITETKLLAEV
;
A
#
# COMPACT_ATOMS: atom_id res chain seq x y z
N ALA A 1 0.44 -10.56 -1.13
CA ALA A 1 0.70 -10.97 -2.52
C ALA A 1 0.56 -12.50 -2.70
N ILE A 2 1.27 -13.33 -1.90
CA ILE A 2 1.28 -14.81 -2.07
C ILE A 2 -0.14 -15.39 -2.14
N VAL A 3 -1.01 -15.11 -1.18
CA VAL A 3 -2.38 -15.64 -1.16
C VAL A 3 -3.17 -15.23 -2.41
N PHE A 4 -3.07 -13.97 -2.83
CA PHE A 4 -3.79 -13.51 -4.01
C PHE A 4 -3.29 -14.17 -5.30
N SER A 5 -2.01 -14.54 -5.37
CA SER A 5 -1.43 -15.21 -6.55
C SER A 5 -2.01 -16.61 -6.82
N ASP A 6 -2.68 -17.21 -5.84
CA ASP A 6 -3.37 -18.49 -6.01
C ASP A 6 -4.75 -18.35 -6.67
N TYR A 7 -5.27 -17.13 -6.76
CA TYR A 7 -6.63 -16.85 -7.25
C TYR A 7 -6.66 -16.06 -8.56
N THR A 8 -5.50 -15.80 -9.18
CA THR A 8 -5.44 -15.06 -10.45
C THR A 8 -4.22 -15.46 -11.27
N ASP A 9 -4.39 -15.50 -12.59
CA ASP A 9 -3.30 -15.63 -13.55
C ASP A 9 -2.69 -14.27 -13.96
N LYS A 10 -3.29 -13.16 -13.49
CA LYS A 10 -2.80 -11.81 -13.74
C LYS A 10 -1.60 -11.48 -12.85
N ASN A 11 -0.79 -10.53 -13.28
CA ASN A 11 0.34 -10.04 -12.49
C ASN A 11 -0.12 -9.33 -11.22
N ILE A 12 0.63 -9.55 -10.14
CA ILE A 12 0.47 -8.88 -8.86
C ILE A 12 1.70 -8.01 -8.62
N TYR A 13 1.53 -6.71 -8.68
CA TYR A 13 2.59 -5.73 -8.42
C TYR A 13 2.68 -5.48 -6.92
N SER A 14 3.80 -5.87 -6.30
CA SER A 14 4.00 -5.78 -4.85
C SER A 14 5.07 -4.75 -4.52
N PHE A 15 4.65 -3.62 -3.96
CA PHE A 15 5.54 -2.51 -3.61
C PHE A 15 6.02 -2.64 -2.17
N GLU A 16 7.34 -2.49 -1.98
CA GLU A 16 8.00 -2.49 -0.67
C GLU A 16 9.19 -1.54 -0.70
N PRO A 17 9.11 -0.40 -0.01
CA PRO A 17 10.17 0.61 -0.04
C PRO A 17 11.42 0.20 0.75
N PHE A 18 11.27 -0.54 1.86
CA PHE A 18 12.40 -0.93 2.69
C PHE A 18 13.18 -2.08 2.05
N LEU A 19 14.47 -1.85 1.76
CA LEU A 19 15.31 -2.83 1.07
C LEU A 19 15.40 -4.17 1.80
N GLN A 20 15.42 -4.17 3.13
CA GLN A 20 15.45 -5.40 3.92
C GLN A 20 14.16 -6.21 3.72
N ASN A 21 12.99 -5.57 3.81
CA ASN A 21 11.69 -6.21 3.61
C ASN A 21 11.52 -6.64 2.14
N TYR A 22 11.99 -5.81 1.20
CA TYR A 22 12.01 -6.17 -0.21
C TYR A 22 12.82 -7.45 -0.47
N ASN A 23 14.01 -7.59 0.12
CA ASN A 23 14.80 -8.80 0.02
C ASN A 23 14.14 -10.02 0.67
N LEU A 24 13.40 -9.83 1.76
CA LEU A 24 12.58 -10.89 2.37
C LEU A 24 11.40 -11.26 1.46
N MET A 25 10.76 -10.28 0.83
CA MET A 25 9.71 -10.51 -0.16
C MET A 25 10.21 -11.33 -1.34
N LEU A 26 11.39 -11.01 -1.90
CA LEU A 26 12.01 -11.81 -2.98
C LEU A 26 12.17 -13.28 -2.58
N LYS A 27 12.78 -13.53 -1.41
CA LYS A 27 12.93 -14.90 -0.89
C LYS A 27 11.59 -15.61 -0.70
N THR A 28 10.59 -14.88 -0.21
CA THR A 28 9.24 -15.44 0.01
C THR A 28 8.59 -15.83 -1.32
N ILE A 29 8.72 -15.01 -2.35
CA ILE A 29 8.22 -15.29 -3.70
C ILE A 29 8.88 -16.55 -4.26
N GLU A 30 10.21 -16.63 -4.16
CA GLU A 30 11.02 -17.77 -4.63
C GLU A 30 10.62 -19.07 -3.92
N LEU A 31 10.56 -19.06 -2.58
CA LEU A 31 10.19 -20.24 -1.77
C LEU A 31 8.78 -20.75 -2.10
N ASN A 32 7.85 -19.86 -2.44
CA ASN A 32 6.48 -20.21 -2.83
C ASN A 32 6.34 -20.49 -4.33
N LYS A 33 7.43 -20.39 -5.10
CA LYS A 33 7.47 -20.65 -6.56
C LYS A 33 6.40 -19.86 -7.33
N LYS A 34 6.23 -18.56 -6.97
CA LYS A 34 5.24 -17.68 -7.59
C LYS A 34 5.85 -16.92 -8.77
N ASN A 35 5.24 -17.07 -9.96
CA ASN A 35 5.76 -16.47 -11.20
C ASN A 35 4.98 -15.22 -11.63
N ASN A 36 3.81 -14.97 -11.01
CA ASN A 36 2.94 -13.84 -11.33
C ASN A 36 3.01 -12.71 -10.30
N ILE A 37 3.98 -12.71 -9.39
CA ILE A 37 4.24 -11.60 -8.46
C ILE A 37 5.45 -10.82 -8.97
N ILE A 38 5.24 -9.52 -9.21
CA ILE A 38 6.27 -8.58 -9.64
C ILE A 38 6.65 -7.72 -8.44
N PRO A 39 7.81 -7.97 -7.81
CA PRO A 39 8.28 -7.19 -6.68
C PRO A 39 8.86 -5.85 -7.15
N ILE A 40 8.58 -4.77 -6.42
CA ILE A 40 8.99 -3.41 -6.77
C ILE A 40 9.54 -2.72 -5.53
N ASN A 41 10.82 -2.32 -5.57
CA ASN A 41 11.44 -1.58 -4.48
C ASN A 41 11.23 -0.08 -4.64
N MET A 42 9.99 0.37 -4.41
CA MET A 42 9.57 1.76 -4.45
C MET A 42 8.50 2.01 -3.39
N ALA A 43 8.36 3.26 -2.95
CA ALA A 43 7.21 3.72 -2.18
C ALA A 43 6.10 4.19 -3.12
N LEU A 44 4.85 4.03 -2.69
CA LEU A 44 3.69 4.65 -3.34
C LEU A 44 3.20 5.84 -2.50
N GLY A 45 2.91 6.97 -3.15
CA GLY A 45 2.45 8.18 -2.47
C GLY A 45 1.75 9.17 -3.39
N LYS A 46 1.62 10.42 -2.95
CA LYS A 46 0.87 11.48 -3.66
C LYS A 46 1.65 12.16 -4.79
N GLU A 47 2.95 11.95 -4.89
CA GLU A 47 3.83 12.62 -5.84
C GLU A 47 5.06 11.77 -6.16
N ASN A 48 5.69 12.03 -7.31
CA ASN A 48 6.92 11.36 -7.71
C ASN A 48 8.11 12.15 -7.14
N LYS A 49 8.87 11.55 -6.23
CA LYS A 49 10.09 12.15 -5.66
C LYS A 49 11.00 11.10 -5.02
N GLU A 50 12.22 11.46 -4.72
CA GLU A 50 13.07 10.69 -3.81
C GLU A 50 12.72 11.05 -2.37
N ILE A 51 12.59 10.06 -1.50
CA ILE A 51 12.33 10.21 -0.08
C ILE A 51 13.37 9.48 0.75
N SER A 52 13.61 9.97 1.95
CA SER A 52 14.39 9.25 2.97
C SER A 52 13.43 8.48 3.87
N ILE A 53 13.70 7.19 4.05
CA ILE A 53 12.99 6.34 4.99
C ILE A 53 13.97 5.88 6.08
N TYR A 54 13.50 5.85 7.32
CA TYR A 54 14.30 5.50 8.47
C TYR A 54 13.82 4.17 9.05
N SER A 55 14.75 3.24 9.27
CA SER A 55 14.49 1.98 9.97
C SER A 55 15.22 1.95 11.29
N ASN A 56 14.54 1.61 12.39
CA ASN A 56 15.18 1.29 13.65
C ASN A 56 15.74 -0.12 13.61
N SER A 57 16.99 -0.31 14.05
CA SER A 57 17.73 -1.57 13.95
C SER A 57 17.12 -2.74 14.71
N ASP A 58 16.16 -2.51 15.62
CA ASP A 58 15.71 -3.52 16.57
C ASP A 58 14.29 -4.08 16.37
N THR A 59 13.53 -3.57 15.41
CA THR A 59 12.20 -4.11 15.11
C THR A 59 11.92 -4.10 13.60
N ALA A 60 11.42 -5.23 13.09
CA ALA A 60 10.90 -5.35 11.72
C ALA A 60 9.63 -4.48 11.48
N ASN A 61 9.22 -3.69 12.45
CA ASN A 61 8.12 -2.74 12.39
C ASN A 61 8.67 -1.36 12.02
N SER A 62 8.85 -1.16 10.73
CA SER A 62 9.23 0.12 10.16
C SER A 62 7.98 0.93 9.85
N GLY A 63 7.58 1.76 10.78
CA GLY A 63 6.62 2.83 10.48
C GLY A 63 7.25 3.80 9.47
N LEU A 64 6.53 4.12 8.40
CA LEU A 64 6.90 5.16 7.43
C LEU A 64 6.86 6.54 8.11
N SER A 65 7.94 6.96 8.76
CA SER A 65 8.10 8.37 9.11
C SER A 65 8.82 9.09 7.96
N VAL A 66 8.05 9.67 7.07
CA VAL A 66 8.56 10.35 5.85
C VAL A 66 9.25 11.68 6.15
N GLU A 67 9.17 12.25 7.35
CA GLU A 67 9.70 13.60 7.64
C GLU A 67 10.11 13.88 9.10
N THR A 68 10.20 12.93 9.98
CA THR A 68 10.71 13.24 11.32
C THR A 68 12.16 12.79 11.46
N LYS A 69 13.07 13.76 11.51
CA LYS A 69 14.40 13.59 12.12
C LYS A 69 14.19 13.19 13.59
N GLN A 70 13.98 11.92 13.84
CA GLN A 70 14.03 11.43 15.20
C GLN A 70 15.49 11.13 15.52
N SER A 71 15.99 11.77 16.55
CA SER A 71 17.34 11.75 17.08
C SER A 71 17.74 10.40 17.71
N ASP A 72 17.33 9.28 17.13
CA ASP A 72 17.75 7.98 17.60
C ASP A 72 19.03 7.56 16.90
N ILE A 73 20.07 7.37 17.70
CA ILE A 73 21.47 7.15 17.34
C ILE A 73 21.70 5.89 16.47
N ASN A 74 20.67 5.09 16.20
CA ASN A 74 20.72 3.83 15.44
C ASN A 74 19.76 3.77 14.23
N SER A 75 19.30 4.91 13.71
CA SER A 75 18.46 4.90 12.51
C SER A 75 19.31 4.94 11.25
N PHE A 76 19.10 3.97 10.35
CA PHE A 76 19.70 3.99 9.01
C PHE A 76 18.79 4.73 8.05
N GLU A 77 19.31 5.78 7.43
CA GLU A 77 18.63 6.48 6.34
C GLU A 77 18.78 5.69 5.05
N ASN A 78 17.66 5.35 4.42
CA ASN A 78 17.63 4.77 3.09
C ASN A 78 16.88 5.71 2.14
N LYS A 79 17.51 6.05 1.03
CA LYS A 79 16.85 6.80 -0.04
C LYS A 79 16.06 5.84 -0.93
N VAL A 80 14.80 6.17 -1.17
CA VAL A 80 13.92 5.36 -1.99
C VAL A 80 13.10 6.25 -2.93
N LYS A 81 12.86 5.76 -4.14
CA LYS A 81 11.97 6.44 -5.09
C LYS A 81 10.53 6.25 -4.64
N MET A 82 9.80 7.35 -4.46
CA MET A 82 8.35 7.37 -4.30
C MET A 82 7.71 7.74 -5.64
N VAL A 83 6.67 7.02 -6.03
CA VAL A 83 5.90 7.27 -7.24
C VAL A 83 4.40 7.32 -6.92
N THR A 84 3.63 7.97 -7.77
CA THR A 84 2.16 7.84 -7.70
C THR A 84 1.74 6.54 -8.39
N LEU A 85 0.66 5.92 -7.93
CA LEU A 85 0.10 4.76 -8.64
C LEU A 85 -0.32 5.15 -10.07
N ASP A 86 -0.90 6.33 -10.23
CA ASP A 86 -1.35 6.84 -11.52
C ASP A 86 -0.20 6.91 -12.54
N SER A 87 0.97 7.46 -12.15
CA SER A 87 2.12 7.52 -13.04
C SER A 87 2.67 6.12 -13.35
N TYR A 88 2.76 5.25 -12.34
CA TYR A 88 3.29 3.90 -12.51
C TYR A 88 2.40 3.05 -13.43
N VAL A 89 1.10 3.09 -13.23
CA VAL A 89 0.10 2.38 -14.05
C VAL A 89 0.17 2.85 -15.51
N LYS A 90 0.21 4.17 -15.71
CA LYS A 90 0.30 4.76 -17.05
C LYS A 90 1.60 4.41 -17.78
N GLU A 91 2.75 4.55 -17.10
CA GLU A 91 4.07 4.27 -17.68
C GLU A 91 4.24 2.78 -18.07
N ASN A 92 3.61 1.88 -17.32
CA ASN A 92 3.73 0.44 -17.53
C ASN A 92 2.50 -0.18 -18.23
N ASN A 93 1.53 0.63 -18.63
CA ASN A 93 0.29 0.20 -19.29
C ASN A 93 -0.42 -0.94 -18.54
N ILE A 94 -0.66 -0.73 -17.24
CA ILE A 94 -1.23 -1.75 -16.34
C ILE A 94 -2.74 -1.61 -16.27
N GLU A 95 -3.45 -2.75 -16.41
CA GLU A 95 -4.86 -2.88 -16.08
C GLU A 95 -5.00 -3.31 -14.61
N VAL A 96 -5.66 -2.46 -13.80
CA VAL A 96 -5.76 -2.64 -12.34
C VAL A 96 -7.16 -3.12 -11.97
N GLY A 97 -7.28 -4.39 -11.58
CA GLY A 97 -8.55 -4.97 -11.11
C GLY A 97 -8.75 -4.90 -9.59
N LEU A 98 -7.66 -4.85 -8.82
CA LEU A 98 -7.72 -4.82 -7.36
C LEU A 98 -6.54 -4.02 -6.79
N ILE A 99 -6.83 -3.20 -5.79
CA ILE A 99 -5.83 -2.50 -4.98
C ILE A 99 -5.99 -2.92 -3.51
N LYS A 100 -4.93 -3.45 -2.90
CA LYS A 100 -4.86 -3.70 -1.46
C LYS A 100 -3.77 -2.85 -0.84
N THR A 101 -4.09 -2.12 0.21
CA THR A 101 -3.11 -1.33 0.97
C THR A 101 -3.01 -1.76 2.42
N ASP A 102 -1.81 -1.59 2.95
CA ASP A 102 -1.46 -1.70 4.36
C ASP A 102 -0.15 -0.91 4.52
N LEU A 103 -0.26 0.42 4.67
CA LEU A 103 0.82 1.37 4.45
C LEU A 103 1.21 2.13 5.73
N GLU A 104 0.88 1.54 6.89
CA GLU A 104 1.27 2.06 8.21
C GLU A 104 0.91 3.55 8.41
N GLY A 105 -0.28 3.96 7.92
CA GLY A 105 -0.81 5.32 8.03
C GLY A 105 -0.49 6.24 6.85
N PHE A 106 0.00 5.68 5.74
CA PHE A 106 0.25 6.44 4.51
C PHE A 106 -0.85 6.23 3.45
N GLU A 107 -2.00 5.68 3.85
CA GLU A 107 -3.11 5.34 2.97
C GLU A 107 -3.70 6.54 2.25
N GLN A 108 -3.92 7.67 2.93
CA GLN A 108 -4.47 8.87 2.29
C GLN A 108 -3.53 9.50 1.25
N PRO A 109 -2.21 9.71 1.55
CA PRO A 109 -1.27 10.13 0.51
C PRO A 109 -1.23 9.19 -0.70
N PHE A 110 -1.27 7.87 -0.47
CA PHE A 110 -1.34 6.88 -1.53
C PHE A 110 -2.61 7.06 -2.39
N LEU A 111 -3.78 7.14 -1.76
CA LEU A 111 -5.05 7.29 -2.46
C LEU A 111 -5.08 8.56 -3.33
N ARG A 112 -4.49 9.67 -2.84
CA ARG A 112 -4.37 10.90 -3.64
C ARG A 112 -3.51 10.73 -4.90
N GLY A 113 -2.53 9.84 -4.87
CA GLY A 113 -1.71 9.47 -6.02
C GLY A 113 -2.26 8.32 -6.87
N ALA A 114 -3.47 7.86 -6.56
CA ALA A 114 -4.17 6.76 -7.25
C ALA A 114 -5.54 7.19 -7.84
N ILE A 115 -5.88 8.47 -7.72
CA ILE A 115 -7.23 8.98 -8.03
C ILE A 115 -7.62 8.72 -9.48
N GLU A 116 -6.74 8.97 -10.43
CA GLU A 116 -7.06 8.79 -11.85
C GLU A 116 -7.21 7.30 -12.20
N THR A 117 -6.33 6.45 -11.70
CA THR A 117 -6.46 4.99 -11.84
C THR A 117 -7.79 4.50 -11.26
N ILE A 118 -8.17 4.98 -10.06
CA ILE A 118 -9.44 4.61 -9.42
C ILE A 118 -10.64 5.07 -10.25
N LYS A 119 -10.60 6.29 -10.79
CA LYS A 119 -11.68 6.83 -11.63
C LYS A 119 -11.84 6.08 -12.95
N GLU A 120 -10.73 5.83 -13.63
CA GLU A 120 -10.73 5.24 -14.96
C GLU A 120 -11.03 3.74 -14.94
N GLN A 121 -10.44 3.02 -13.97
CA GLN A 121 -10.46 1.57 -13.98
C GLN A 121 -11.39 0.95 -12.93
N LYS A 122 -11.82 1.72 -11.93
CA LYS A 122 -12.74 1.29 -10.86
C LYS A 122 -12.36 -0.05 -10.22
N PRO A 123 -11.10 -0.24 -9.79
CA PRO A 123 -10.67 -1.50 -9.20
C PRO A 123 -11.40 -1.76 -7.88
N VAL A 124 -11.49 -3.02 -7.48
CA VAL A 124 -11.86 -3.36 -6.11
C VAL A 124 -10.81 -2.80 -5.15
N LEU A 125 -11.25 -2.13 -4.08
CA LEU A 125 -10.37 -1.52 -3.08
C LEU A 125 -10.45 -2.28 -1.76
N ILE A 126 -9.30 -2.66 -1.20
CA ILE A 126 -9.16 -3.21 0.15
C ILE A 126 -8.15 -2.33 0.88
N ILE A 127 -8.64 -1.34 1.61
CA ILE A 127 -7.81 -0.30 2.24
C ILE A 127 -7.79 -0.50 3.75
N SER A 128 -6.59 -0.61 4.34
CA SER A 128 -6.44 -0.58 5.80
C SER A 128 -6.81 0.82 6.33
N ILE A 129 -7.64 0.88 7.37
CA ILE A 129 -8.18 2.15 7.90
C ILE A 129 -7.98 2.25 9.42
N TYR A 130 -6.99 1.55 9.97
CA TYR A 130 -6.80 1.44 11.43
C TYR A 130 -5.54 2.10 11.96
N HIS A 131 -4.65 2.56 11.09
CA HIS A 131 -3.38 3.15 11.52
C HIS A 131 -3.54 4.55 12.13
N ASN A 132 -4.42 5.38 11.54
CA ASN A 132 -4.73 6.72 12.03
C ASN A 132 -6.24 6.91 12.20
N TYR A 133 -6.65 7.76 13.15
CA TYR A 133 -8.07 8.14 13.28
C TYR A 133 -8.60 8.78 12.00
N SER A 134 -7.81 9.61 11.33
CA SER A 134 -8.20 10.23 10.07
C SER A 134 -8.46 9.20 8.97
N ASP A 135 -7.71 8.11 8.90
CA ASP A 135 -7.93 7.06 7.91
C ASP A 135 -9.30 6.41 8.10
N PHE A 136 -9.68 6.15 9.35
CA PHE A 136 -10.98 5.55 9.66
C PHE A 136 -12.17 6.45 9.28
N PHE A 137 -12.07 7.76 9.51
CA PHE A 137 -13.19 8.69 9.29
C PHE A 137 -13.18 9.35 7.91
N GLU A 138 -12.04 9.49 7.25
CA GLU A 138 -11.90 10.33 6.06
C GLU A 138 -11.75 9.54 4.76
N ILE A 139 -11.20 8.31 4.78
CA ILE A 139 -10.96 7.54 3.55
C ILE A 139 -12.27 7.19 2.86
N LYS A 140 -13.29 6.71 3.59
CA LYS A 140 -14.60 6.40 2.98
C LYS A 140 -15.24 7.64 2.36
N PRO A 141 -15.39 8.79 3.04
CA PRO A 141 -15.90 10.02 2.41
C PRO A 141 -15.08 10.50 1.21
N MET A 142 -13.75 10.38 1.26
CA MET A 142 -12.88 10.71 0.13
C MET A 142 -13.26 9.91 -1.12
N LEU A 143 -13.47 8.61 -0.98
CA LEU A 143 -13.84 7.72 -2.10
C LEU A 143 -15.31 7.92 -2.53
N GLU A 144 -16.24 8.17 -1.59
CA GLU A 144 -17.63 8.48 -1.89
C GLU A 144 -17.79 9.75 -2.74
N ASN A 145 -16.98 10.78 -2.44
CA ASN A 145 -16.99 12.05 -3.18
C ASN A 145 -16.55 11.91 -4.66
N LEU A 146 -15.93 10.80 -5.04
CA LEU A 146 -15.62 10.53 -6.44
C LEU A 146 -16.84 10.16 -7.27
N ASN A 147 -17.97 9.82 -6.64
CA ASN A 147 -19.23 9.46 -7.28
C ASN A 147 -19.14 8.36 -8.34
N LEU A 148 -18.32 7.33 -8.07
CA LEU A 148 -18.01 6.24 -9.02
C LEU A 148 -18.96 5.04 -8.90
N GLY A 149 -19.90 5.06 -7.95
CA GLY A 149 -20.85 3.98 -7.72
C GLY A 149 -20.37 2.90 -6.75
N TYR A 150 -19.25 3.11 -6.06
CA TYR A 150 -18.73 2.16 -5.09
C TYR A 150 -19.72 1.87 -3.95
N LYS A 151 -19.86 0.59 -3.62
CA LYS A 151 -20.51 0.11 -2.39
C LYS A 151 -19.43 -0.21 -1.38
N PHE A 152 -19.62 0.26 -0.15
CA PHE A 152 -18.63 0.17 0.90
C PHE A 152 -19.03 -0.82 1.99
N ARG A 153 -18.08 -1.64 2.43
CA ARG A 153 -18.21 -2.51 3.59
C ARG A 153 -16.98 -2.38 4.47
N ILE A 154 -17.17 -2.30 5.78
CA ILE A 154 -16.09 -2.41 6.74
C ILE A 154 -15.93 -3.89 7.07
N ILE A 155 -14.76 -4.43 6.81
CA ILE A 155 -14.40 -5.81 7.11
C ILE A 155 -13.33 -5.84 8.19
N ARG A 156 -13.39 -6.85 9.04
CA ARG A 156 -12.45 -7.03 10.12
C ARG A 156 -12.11 -8.50 10.29
N ASN A 157 -10.84 -8.80 10.43
CA ASN A 157 -10.41 -10.12 10.84
C ASN A 157 -10.78 -10.36 12.33
N LYS A 158 -10.95 -11.62 12.71
CA LYS A 158 -11.17 -12.00 14.13
C LYS A 158 -9.90 -11.75 14.94
N SER A 159 -9.58 -10.49 15.20
CA SER A 159 -8.51 -10.10 16.13
C SER A 159 -9.11 -9.79 17.50
N PRO A 160 -8.48 -10.15 18.62
CA PRO A 160 -8.92 -9.75 19.95
C PRO A 160 -8.84 -8.24 20.20
N GLN A 161 -8.07 -7.51 19.42
CA GLN A 161 -7.96 -6.05 19.49
C GLN A 161 -9.06 -5.37 18.67
N LEU A 162 -9.78 -4.42 19.29
CA LEU A 162 -11.02 -3.85 18.75
C LEU A 162 -10.85 -3.09 17.42
N ILE A 163 -9.72 -2.49 17.14
CA ILE A 163 -9.52 -1.57 16.01
C ILE A 163 -8.56 -2.13 14.95
N THR A 164 -7.57 -2.93 15.35
CA THR A 164 -6.55 -3.46 14.44
C THR A 164 -7.14 -4.37 13.36
N GLU A 165 -6.52 -4.39 12.21
CA GLU A 165 -6.92 -5.19 11.04
C GLU A 165 -8.27 -4.79 10.40
N THR A 166 -8.76 -3.57 10.72
CA THR A 166 -9.99 -3.05 10.10
C THR A 166 -9.69 -2.53 8.70
N LYS A 167 -10.45 -3.01 7.72
CA LYS A 167 -10.29 -2.64 6.30
C LYS A 167 -11.60 -2.13 5.72
N LEU A 168 -11.49 -1.17 4.83
CA LEU A 168 -12.58 -0.72 3.97
C LEU A 168 -12.51 -1.52 2.67
N LEU A 169 -13.56 -2.28 2.38
CA LEU A 169 -13.78 -2.90 1.08
C LEU A 169 -14.71 -2.00 0.27
N ALA A 170 -14.30 -1.66 -0.95
CA ALA A 170 -15.12 -0.91 -1.90
C ALA A 170 -15.15 -1.64 -3.24
N GLU A 171 -16.36 -1.82 -3.78
CA GLU A 171 -16.61 -2.50 -5.06
C GLU A 171 -17.75 -1.81 -5.83
N VAL A 172 -17.67 -1.79 -7.14
CA VAL A 172 -18.72 -1.22 -8.03
C VAL A 172 -19.69 -2.30 -8.46
#